data_da29c4ee042250426307529c61307ecf
#
_entry.id   da29c4ee042250426307529c61307ecf
#
_cell.length_a   1.000
_cell.length_b   1.000
_cell.length_c   1.000
_cell.angle_alpha   90.00
_cell.angle_beta   90.00
_cell.angle_gamma   90.00
#
_symmetry.space_group_name_H-M   'P 1'
#
loop_
_entity.id
_entity.type
_entity.pdbx_description
1 polymer ?
#
loop_
_entity_poly.entity_id
_entity_poly.type
_entity_poly.pdbx_seq_one_letter_code
_entity_poly.pdbx_strand_id
1 'polypeptide(L)'
;MMKKEKELLVAVASQKGGVGKSVFTVLLASVLHYRKGLRVAVVDCDYPQHSIALMRERDMESVMKNDDLKVSLYRQHERIRKPAYPVIKSDPEKAVEDLRRYMDEKGETFDIVLFDLPGTLRSEGVVYTVAAMDYIFIPIKADNIVMQSSLQFTKALEEELVARKNCNLKGTWLFWNMVDRRGRKDLYDACLLYTSPSP
;
A
#
# COMPACT_ATOMS: atom_id res chain seq x y z
N MET A 1 -16.15 -17.76 -22.57
CA MET A 1 -15.73 -17.53 -21.19
C MET A 1 -14.74 -16.37 -21.20
N MET A 2 -15.10 -15.21 -20.67
CA MET A 2 -14.14 -14.12 -20.48
C MET A 2 -13.08 -14.59 -19.49
N LYS A 3 -11.80 -14.48 -19.87
CA LYS A 3 -10.67 -14.75 -18.99
C LYS A 3 -10.80 -13.78 -17.81
N LYS A 4 -11.03 -14.29 -16.61
CA LYS A 4 -11.10 -13.47 -15.39
C LYS A 4 -9.72 -12.83 -15.26
N GLU A 5 -9.61 -11.52 -15.48
CA GLU A 5 -8.36 -10.81 -15.28
C GLU A 5 -7.96 -11.00 -13.82
N LYS A 6 -6.70 -11.37 -13.60
CA LYS A 6 -6.13 -11.55 -12.27
C LYS A 6 -6.04 -10.16 -11.63
N GLU A 7 -6.42 -10.06 -10.36
CA GLU A 7 -6.27 -8.84 -9.58
C GLU A 7 -4.82 -8.33 -9.58
N LEU A 8 -4.67 -7.02 -9.61
CA LEU A 8 -3.37 -6.36 -9.51
C LEU A 8 -2.96 -6.30 -8.03
N LEU A 9 -1.81 -6.87 -7.67
CA LEU A 9 -1.26 -6.84 -6.33
C LEU A 9 -0.20 -5.73 -6.23
N VAL A 10 -0.43 -4.76 -5.37
CA VAL A 10 0.43 -3.58 -5.23
C VAL A 10 0.83 -3.40 -3.77
N ALA A 11 2.13 -3.37 -3.49
CA ALA A 11 2.63 -3.07 -2.15
C ALA A 11 3.00 -1.59 -1.99
N VAL A 12 2.76 -1.06 -0.80
CA VAL A 12 3.40 0.14 -0.30
C VAL A 12 4.31 -0.27 0.84
N ALA A 13 5.62 -0.06 0.70
CA ALA A 13 6.63 -0.52 1.64
C ALA A 13 7.61 0.60 2.00
N SER A 14 8.11 0.61 3.25
CA SER A 14 9.14 1.55 3.66
C SER A 14 9.89 1.04 4.88
N GLN A 15 11.22 1.08 4.83
CA GLN A 15 12.11 0.71 5.93
C GLN A 15 12.00 1.65 7.13
N LYS A 16 11.67 2.92 6.88
CA LYS A 16 11.58 3.93 7.93
C LYS A 16 10.13 4.22 8.29
N GLY A 17 9.88 4.31 9.60
CA GLY A 17 8.62 4.81 10.12
C GLY A 17 8.42 6.30 9.83
N GLY A 18 7.16 6.74 9.86
CA GLY A 18 6.84 8.16 9.75
C GLY A 18 7.00 8.78 8.35
N VAL A 19 7.12 7.99 7.30
CA VAL A 19 7.12 8.47 5.90
C VAL A 19 5.73 8.54 5.27
N GLY A 20 4.68 8.21 6.04
CA GLY A 20 3.29 8.28 5.59
C GLY A 20 2.82 7.09 4.76
N LYS A 21 3.46 5.94 4.86
CA LYS A 21 3.12 4.69 4.14
C LYS A 21 1.63 4.34 4.24
N SER A 22 1.11 4.11 5.45
CA SER A 22 -0.28 3.68 5.68
C SER A 22 -1.29 4.75 5.28
N VAL A 23 -0.98 6.04 5.51
CA VAL A 23 -1.82 7.16 5.05
C VAL A 23 -1.90 7.20 3.53
N PHE A 24 -0.78 7.02 2.84
CA PHE A 24 -0.76 6.95 1.37
C PHE A 24 -1.58 5.77 0.86
N THR A 25 -1.43 4.58 1.48
CA THR A 25 -2.21 3.38 1.14
C THR A 25 -3.71 3.64 1.24
N VAL A 26 -4.18 4.25 2.34
CA VAL A 26 -5.60 4.60 2.55
C VAL A 26 -6.10 5.61 1.53
N LEU A 27 -5.32 6.66 1.24
CA LEU A 27 -5.69 7.68 0.26
C LEU A 27 -5.76 7.08 -1.14
N LEU A 28 -4.79 6.27 -1.54
CA LEU A 28 -4.78 5.60 -2.83
C LEU A 28 -5.97 4.65 -2.96
N ALA A 29 -6.21 3.80 -1.96
CA ALA A 29 -7.38 2.92 -1.91
C ALA A 29 -8.69 3.69 -2.08
N SER A 30 -8.83 4.80 -1.35
CA SER A 30 -10.03 5.63 -1.40
C SER A 30 -10.26 6.27 -2.77
N VAL A 31 -9.21 6.79 -3.40
CA VAL A 31 -9.30 7.35 -4.75
C VAL A 31 -9.66 6.28 -5.77
N LEU A 32 -9.00 5.14 -5.74
CA LEU A 32 -9.26 4.04 -6.68
C LEU A 32 -10.67 3.48 -6.50
N HIS A 33 -11.09 3.28 -5.25
CA HIS A 33 -12.39 2.69 -4.92
C HIS A 33 -13.55 3.64 -5.20
N TYR A 34 -13.52 4.86 -4.63
CA TYR A 34 -14.66 5.77 -4.64
C TYR A 34 -14.70 6.71 -5.85
N ARG A 35 -13.54 7.07 -6.43
CA ARG A 35 -13.49 7.99 -7.59
C ARG A 35 -13.32 7.27 -8.92
N LYS A 36 -12.52 6.19 -8.93
CA LYS A 36 -12.28 5.41 -10.17
C LYS A 36 -13.22 4.23 -10.31
N GLY A 37 -14.01 3.90 -9.28
CA GLY A 37 -15.00 2.85 -9.32
C GLY A 37 -14.44 1.42 -9.22
N LEU A 38 -13.13 1.24 -9.02
CA LEU A 38 -12.48 -0.07 -8.94
C LEU A 38 -12.90 -0.83 -7.68
N ARG A 39 -12.92 -2.16 -7.75
CA ARG A 39 -13.06 -3.04 -6.58
C ARG A 39 -11.70 -3.14 -5.92
N VAL A 40 -11.58 -2.53 -4.74
CA VAL A 40 -10.32 -2.42 -4.01
C VAL A 40 -10.41 -3.19 -2.70
N ALA A 41 -9.31 -3.85 -2.30
CA ALA A 41 -9.08 -4.31 -0.94
C ALA A 41 -7.76 -3.77 -0.42
N VAL A 42 -7.61 -3.70 0.89
CA VAL A 42 -6.34 -3.37 1.57
C VAL A 42 -5.99 -4.53 2.48
N VAL A 43 -4.74 -4.99 2.41
CA VAL A 43 -4.15 -5.94 3.36
C VAL A 43 -3.21 -5.17 4.28
N ASP A 44 -3.57 -5.07 5.54
CA ASP A 44 -2.82 -4.36 6.58
C ASP A 44 -1.84 -5.33 7.25
N CYS A 45 -0.59 -5.26 6.83
CA CYS A 45 0.49 -6.12 7.29
C CYS A 45 1.39 -5.46 8.35
N ASP A 46 0.97 -4.35 8.93
CA ASP A 46 1.72 -3.65 10.00
C ASP A 46 1.52 -4.36 11.36
N TYR A 47 1.83 -5.65 11.39
CA TYR A 47 1.70 -6.48 12.59
C TYR A 47 2.74 -6.08 13.66
N PRO A 48 2.37 -6.02 14.95
CA PRO A 48 1.04 -6.29 15.52
C PRO A 48 0.10 -5.08 15.56
N GLN A 49 0.50 -3.92 15.04
CA GLN A 49 -0.19 -2.64 15.23
C GLN A 49 -1.45 -2.52 14.37
N HIS A 50 -1.41 -3.05 13.13
CA HIS A 50 -2.51 -2.93 12.16
C HIS A 50 -3.07 -1.50 12.06
N SER A 51 -2.19 -0.57 11.71
CA SER A 51 -2.45 0.87 11.77
C SER A 51 -3.65 1.32 10.94
N ILE A 52 -3.89 0.71 9.77
CA ILE A 52 -5.01 1.04 8.88
C ILE A 52 -6.32 0.52 9.47
N ALA A 53 -6.33 -0.69 10.00
CA ALA A 53 -7.52 -1.26 10.62
C ALA A 53 -7.94 -0.46 11.86
N LEU A 54 -6.97 -0.10 12.73
CA LEU A 54 -7.22 0.76 13.90
C LEU A 54 -7.71 2.17 13.50
N MET A 55 -7.18 2.72 12.40
CA MET A 55 -7.66 4.00 11.87
C MET A 55 -9.13 3.89 11.50
N ARG A 56 -9.53 2.84 10.80
CA ARG A 56 -10.92 2.61 10.41
C ARG A 56 -11.86 2.41 11.61
N GLU A 57 -11.41 1.67 12.61
CA GLU A 57 -12.17 1.46 13.85
C GLU A 57 -12.45 2.79 14.56
N ARG A 58 -11.42 3.66 14.72
CA ARG A 58 -11.56 5.00 15.31
C ARG A 58 -12.46 5.93 14.50
N ASP A 59 -12.36 5.89 13.18
CA ASP A 59 -13.23 6.69 12.30
C ASP A 59 -14.69 6.25 12.46
N MET A 60 -14.96 4.96 12.51
CA MET A 60 -16.31 4.43 12.74
C MET A 60 -16.85 4.82 14.11
N GLU A 61 -16.03 4.70 15.16
CA GLU A 61 -16.44 5.18 16.50
C GLU A 61 -16.78 6.67 16.51
N SER A 62 -16.00 7.48 15.81
CA SER A 62 -16.23 8.93 15.69
C SER A 62 -17.56 9.22 14.98
N VAL A 63 -17.82 8.50 13.90
CA VAL A 63 -19.11 8.59 13.17
C VAL A 63 -20.27 8.19 14.09
N MET A 64 -20.15 7.10 14.83
CA MET A 64 -21.23 6.62 15.72
C MET A 64 -21.55 7.58 16.86
N LYS A 65 -20.59 8.41 17.28
CA LYS A 65 -20.74 9.40 18.34
C LYS A 65 -21.19 10.79 17.85
N ASN A 66 -21.26 11.03 16.53
CA ASN A 66 -21.52 12.35 15.96
C ASN A 66 -22.58 12.27 14.85
N ASP A 67 -23.72 12.92 15.07
CA ASP A 67 -24.84 12.86 14.14
C ASP A 67 -24.56 13.59 12.81
N ASP A 68 -23.77 14.65 12.79
CA ASP A 68 -23.37 15.33 11.55
C ASP A 68 -22.49 14.41 10.68
N LEU A 69 -21.61 13.63 11.31
CA LEU A 69 -20.80 12.64 10.60
C LEU A 69 -21.66 11.48 10.08
N LYS A 70 -22.65 11.02 10.82
CA LYS A 70 -23.62 10.00 10.33
C LYS A 70 -24.37 10.51 9.10
N VAL A 71 -24.89 11.73 9.15
CA VAL A 71 -25.58 12.34 8.01
C VAL A 71 -24.64 12.49 6.82
N SER A 72 -23.40 12.90 7.04
CA SER A 72 -22.39 13.03 5.99
C SER A 72 -22.06 11.69 5.36
N LEU A 73 -21.88 10.64 6.16
CA LEU A 73 -21.63 9.27 5.68
C LEU A 73 -22.82 8.73 4.89
N TYR A 74 -24.05 8.96 5.38
CA TYR A 74 -25.26 8.57 4.67
C TYR A 74 -25.37 9.25 3.30
N ARG A 75 -25.16 10.57 3.24
CA ARG A 75 -25.15 11.32 1.97
C ARG A 75 -24.07 10.83 1.01
N GLN A 76 -22.90 10.49 1.53
CA GLN A 76 -21.82 9.91 0.74
C GLN A 76 -22.23 8.55 0.17
N HIS A 77 -22.85 7.68 0.99
CA HIS A 77 -23.33 6.38 0.56
C HIS A 77 -24.39 6.49 -0.54
N GLU A 78 -25.39 7.37 -0.35
CA GLU A 78 -26.43 7.65 -1.36
C GLU A 78 -25.85 8.11 -2.70
N ARG A 79 -24.82 8.96 -2.66
CA ARG A 79 -24.15 9.49 -3.85
C ARG A 79 -23.30 8.45 -4.57
N ILE A 80 -22.56 7.64 -3.83
CA ILE A 80 -21.56 6.72 -4.39
C ILE A 80 -22.16 5.33 -4.61
N ARG A 81 -23.16 4.93 -3.82
CA ARG A 81 -23.82 3.61 -3.83
C ARG A 81 -22.83 2.45 -3.79
N LYS A 82 -21.76 2.62 -3.04
CA LYS A 82 -20.69 1.64 -2.93
C LYS A 82 -20.30 1.45 -1.46
N PRO A 83 -20.23 0.21 -0.97
CA PRO A 83 -19.78 -0.06 0.41
C PRO A 83 -18.31 0.34 0.58
N ALA A 84 -17.86 0.39 1.81
CA ALA A 84 -16.44 0.60 2.10
C ALA A 84 -15.62 -0.60 1.63
N TYR A 85 -14.44 -0.35 1.05
CA TYR A 85 -13.52 -1.42 0.69
C TYR A 85 -13.05 -2.17 1.95
N PRO A 86 -12.85 -3.51 1.89
CA PRO A 86 -12.39 -4.29 3.04
C PRO A 86 -10.95 -3.94 3.41
N VAL A 87 -10.66 -4.03 4.71
CA VAL A 87 -9.31 -3.99 5.29
C VAL A 87 -9.08 -5.33 5.99
N ILE A 88 -8.14 -6.11 5.47
CA ILE A 88 -7.80 -7.45 5.93
C ILE A 88 -6.56 -7.33 6.80
N LYS A 89 -6.67 -7.68 8.09
CA LYS A 89 -5.51 -7.76 8.99
C LYS A 89 -4.73 -9.04 8.67
N SER A 90 -3.42 -8.92 8.50
CA SER A 90 -2.57 -10.08 8.22
C SER A 90 -1.17 -9.92 8.79
N ASP A 91 -0.52 -11.06 9.02
CA ASP A 91 0.92 -11.11 9.16
C ASP A 91 1.56 -10.94 7.77
N PRO A 92 2.64 -10.14 7.64
CA PRO A 92 3.31 -9.94 6.35
C PRO A 92 3.74 -11.25 5.66
N GLU A 93 4.01 -12.30 6.42
CA GLU A 93 4.40 -13.61 5.87
C GLU A 93 3.23 -14.40 5.25
N LYS A 94 1.99 -14.11 5.68
CA LYS A 94 0.77 -14.81 5.27
C LYS A 94 -0.17 -13.95 4.42
N ALA A 95 0.26 -12.76 4.07
CA ALA A 95 -0.62 -11.74 3.50
C ALA A 95 -1.32 -12.18 2.20
N VAL A 96 -0.64 -12.92 1.35
CA VAL A 96 -1.23 -13.45 0.11
C VAL A 96 -2.23 -14.57 0.39
N GLU A 97 -1.92 -15.46 1.34
CA GLU A 97 -2.81 -16.55 1.75
C GLU A 97 -4.08 -16.02 2.42
N ASP A 98 -3.95 -15.06 3.32
CA ASP A 98 -5.08 -14.43 4.01
C ASP A 98 -5.98 -13.68 3.03
N LEU A 99 -5.42 -13.00 2.03
CA LEU A 99 -6.19 -12.42 0.95
C LEU A 99 -6.99 -13.48 0.18
N ARG A 100 -6.34 -14.59 -0.22
CA ARG A 100 -7.00 -15.66 -0.97
C ARG A 100 -8.13 -16.28 -0.16
N ARG A 101 -7.86 -16.59 1.11
CA ARG A 101 -8.88 -17.10 2.03
C ARG A 101 -10.07 -16.14 2.14
N TYR A 102 -9.82 -14.84 2.33
CA TYR A 102 -10.87 -13.84 2.38
C TYR A 102 -11.73 -13.82 1.11
N MET A 103 -11.08 -13.83 -0.06
CA MET A 103 -11.78 -13.83 -1.35
C MET A 103 -12.67 -15.07 -1.52
N ASP A 104 -12.18 -16.24 -1.12
CA ASP A 104 -12.91 -17.51 -1.21
C ASP A 104 -14.09 -17.56 -0.22
N GLU A 105 -13.88 -17.16 1.03
CA GLU A 105 -14.92 -17.12 2.07
C GLU A 105 -16.05 -16.15 1.76
N LYS A 106 -15.73 -14.98 1.18
CA LYS A 106 -16.71 -13.95 0.86
C LYS A 106 -17.27 -14.03 -0.55
N GLY A 107 -16.68 -14.84 -1.42
CA GLY A 107 -17.02 -14.88 -2.84
C GLY A 107 -16.73 -13.55 -3.55
N GLU A 108 -15.82 -12.73 -2.98
CA GLU A 108 -15.48 -11.40 -3.52
C GLU A 108 -14.28 -11.47 -4.47
N THR A 109 -14.25 -10.53 -5.41
CA THR A 109 -13.12 -10.36 -6.33
C THR A 109 -12.76 -8.90 -6.43
N PHE A 110 -11.47 -8.62 -6.59
CA PHE A 110 -10.91 -7.27 -6.64
C PHE A 110 -10.24 -7.01 -7.98
N ASP A 111 -10.20 -5.73 -8.38
CA ASP A 111 -9.43 -5.29 -9.55
C ASP A 111 -8.00 -4.95 -9.11
N ILE A 112 -7.86 -4.43 -7.88
CA ILE A 112 -6.57 -4.10 -7.26
C ILE A 112 -6.61 -4.35 -5.75
N VAL A 113 -5.52 -4.90 -5.23
CA VAL A 113 -5.30 -5.08 -3.79
C VAL A 113 -4.04 -4.34 -3.37
N LEU A 114 -4.17 -3.49 -2.36
CA LEU A 114 -3.06 -2.73 -1.79
C LEU A 114 -2.56 -3.40 -0.52
N PHE A 115 -1.26 -3.68 -0.44
CA PHE A 115 -0.61 -4.26 0.73
C PHE A 115 0.21 -3.18 1.46
N ASP A 116 -0.11 -2.94 2.72
CA ASP A 116 0.69 -2.07 3.59
C ASP A 116 1.78 -2.90 4.27
N LEU A 117 2.94 -3.06 3.60
CA LEU A 117 4.01 -3.94 4.03
C LEU A 117 5.04 -3.24 4.91
N PRO A 118 5.62 -3.94 5.92
CA PRO A 118 6.81 -3.45 6.60
C PRO A 118 8.00 -3.37 5.63
N GLY A 119 8.94 -2.48 5.92
CA GLY A 119 10.14 -2.30 5.09
C GLY A 119 11.27 -3.27 5.44
N THR A 120 10.97 -4.50 5.81
CA THR A 120 11.99 -5.50 6.16
C THR A 120 11.80 -6.76 5.33
N LEU A 121 12.92 -7.31 4.82
CA LEU A 121 12.97 -8.57 4.08
C LEU A 121 13.60 -9.69 4.94
N ARG A 122 13.33 -9.68 6.24
CA ARG A 122 14.04 -10.51 7.22
C ARG A 122 13.65 -11.99 7.20
N SER A 123 12.50 -12.33 6.64
CA SER A 123 12.03 -13.71 6.58
C SER A 123 11.69 -14.13 5.16
N GLU A 124 11.76 -15.43 4.90
CA GLU A 124 11.39 -16.00 3.60
C GLU A 124 9.91 -15.73 3.26
N GLY A 125 9.02 -15.74 4.27
CA GLY A 125 7.61 -15.47 4.07
C GLY A 125 7.33 -14.05 3.60
N VAL A 126 8.04 -13.05 4.15
CA VAL A 126 7.95 -11.65 3.66
C VAL A 126 8.46 -11.55 2.23
N VAL A 127 9.59 -12.19 1.91
CA VAL A 127 10.12 -12.19 0.54
C VAL A 127 9.16 -12.89 -0.43
N TYR A 128 8.50 -13.97 -0.01
CA TYR A 128 7.46 -14.62 -0.79
C TYR A 128 6.29 -13.68 -1.10
N THR A 129 5.79 -12.96 -0.09
CA THR A 129 4.73 -11.96 -0.25
C THR A 129 5.15 -10.87 -1.23
N VAL A 130 6.34 -10.32 -1.07
CA VAL A 130 6.89 -9.28 -1.96
C VAL A 130 7.06 -9.79 -3.40
N ALA A 131 7.53 -11.02 -3.59
CA ALA A 131 7.69 -11.63 -4.92
C ALA A 131 6.35 -11.85 -5.64
N ALA A 132 5.24 -11.94 -4.90
CA ALA A 132 3.90 -12.05 -5.46
C ALA A 132 3.32 -10.72 -5.97
N MET A 133 3.91 -9.58 -5.59
CA MET A 133 3.42 -8.25 -5.98
C MET A 133 3.71 -7.96 -7.46
N ASP A 134 2.80 -7.23 -8.10
CA ASP A 134 3.02 -6.68 -9.45
C ASP A 134 3.83 -5.38 -9.40
N TYR A 135 3.57 -4.54 -8.40
CA TYR A 135 4.26 -3.24 -8.21
C TYR A 135 4.53 -2.97 -6.73
N ILE A 136 5.63 -2.27 -6.47
CA ILE A 136 5.99 -1.80 -5.14
C ILE A 136 6.20 -0.29 -5.18
N PHE A 137 5.49 0.43 -4.33
CA PHE A 137 5.62 1.87 -4.12
C PHE A 137 6.37 2.14 -2.82
N ILE A 138 7.43 2.94 -2.89
CA ILE A 138 8.28 3.29 -1.75
C ILE A 138 8.20 4.80 -1.51
N PRO A 139 7.43 5.25 -0.50
CA PRO A 139 7.40 6.66 -0.15
C PRO A 139 8.73 7.10 0.48
N ILE A 140 9.25 8.20 -0.02
CA ILE A 140 10.44 8.86 0.52
C ILE A 140 10.12 10.30 0.93
N LYS A 141 10.82 10.82 1.92
CA LYS A 141 10.76 12.24 2.30
C LYS A 141 12.15 12.88 2.16
N ALA A 142 12.20 14.21 2.09
CA ALA A 142 13.44 14.98 1.98
C ALA A 142 14.26 14.93 3.28
N ASP A 143 14.85 13.76 3.55
CA ASP A 143 15.68 13.44 4.69
C ASP A 143 16.76 12.45 4.21
N ASN A 144 18.03 12.79 4.41
CA ASN A 144 19.15 12.00 3.91
C ASN A 144 19.14 10.55 4.39
N ILE A 145 18.74 10.32 5.65
CA ILE A 145 18.71 8.97 6.25
C ILE A 145 17.58 8.15 5.62
N VAL A 146 16.43 8.78 5.40
CA VAL A 146 15.28 8.13 4.74
C VAL A 146 15.62 7.79 3.28
N MET A 147 16.21 8.74 2.54
CA MET A 147 16.62 8.52 1.16
C MET A 147 17.62 7.36 1.04
N GLN A 148 18.69 7.39 1.84
CA GLN A 148 19.73 6.36 1.82
C GLN A 148 19.17 4.98 2.17
N SER A 149 18.33 4.89 3.22
CA SER A 149 17.70 3.62 3.60
C SER A 149 16.70 3.11 2.56
N SER A 150 15.97 4.01 1.89
CA SER A 150 15.03 3.63 0.83
C SER A 150 15.73 3.11 -0.42
N LEU A 151 16.85 3.73 -0.81
CA LEU A 151 17.68 3.26 -1.92
C LEU A 151 18.32 1.89 -1.61
N GLN A 152 18.83 1.71 -0.39
CA GLN A 152 19.35 0.41 0.06
C GLN A 152 18.27 -0.67 0.05
N PHE A 153 17.06 -0.32 0.49
CA PHE A 153 15.92 -1.23 0.46
C PHE A 153 15.52 -1.62 -0.96
N THR A 154 15.47 -0.66 -1.90
CA THR A 154 15.19 -0.93 -3.31
C THR A 154 16.24 -1.88 -3.91
N LYS A 155 17.52 -1.63 -3.63
CA LYS A 155 18.60 -2.51 -4.09
C LYS A 155 18.49 -3.92 -3.52
N ALA A 156 18.23 -4.05 -2.22
CA ALA A 156 18.01 -5.35 -1.58
C ALA A 156 16.80 -6.10 -2.17
N LEU A 157 15.71 -5.38 -2.48
CA LEU A 157 14.54 -5.94 -3.17
C LEU A 157 14.94 -6.50 -4.55
N GLU A 158 15.67 -5.74 -5.34
CA GLU A 158 16.09 -6.15 -6.68
C GLU A 158 17.03 -7.38 -6.61
N GLU A 159 18.00 -7.39 -5.71
CA GLU A 159 18.93 -8.50 -5.51
C GLU A 159 18.19 -9.79 -5.09
N GLU A 160 17.29 -9.70 -4.12
CA GLU A 160 16.49 -10.85 -3.63
C GLU A 160 15.53 -11.38 -4.70
N LEU A 161 14.93 -10.49 -5.49
CA LEU A 161 13.95 -10.86 -6.51
C LEU A 161 14.63 -11.41 -7.78
N VAL A 162 15.79 -10.91 -8.18
CA VAL A 162 16.57 -11.46 -9.29
C VAL A 162 17.02 -12.90 -9.00
N ALA A 163 17.30 -13.23 -7.73
CA ALA A 163 17.63 -14.59 -7.33
C ALA A 163 16.46 -15.58 -7.45
N ARG A 164 15.20 -15.09 -7.54
CA ARG A 164 13.99 -15.90 -7.60
C ARG A 164 13.40 -15.96 -9.00
N LYS A 165 13.42 -17.13 -9.60
CA LYS A 165 12.90 -17.38 -10.97
C LYS A 165 11.38 -17.14 -11.12
N ASN A 166 10.61 -17.04 -10.02
CA ASN A 166 9.14 -16.89 -10.00
C ASN A 166 8.73 -15.58 -9.31
N CYS A 167 9.21 -14.45 -9.82
CA CYS A 167 8.81 -13.12 -9.36
C CYS A 167 7.78 -12.51 -10.33
N ASN A 168 6.66 -12.00 -9.79
CA ASN A 168 5.65 -11.29 -10.59
C ASN A 168 5.95 -9.80 -10.75
N LEU A 169 6.97 -9.29 -10.06
CA LEU A 169 7.25 -7.86 -9.96
C LEU A 169 7.55 -7.25 -11.34
N LYS A 170 6.74 -6.27 -11.72
CA LYS A 170 6.87 -5.49 -12.96
C LYS A 170 7.64 -4.19 -12.77
N GLY A 171 7.71 -3.70 -11.51
CA GLY A 171 8.45 -2.49 -11.20
C GLY A 171 8.36 -2.04 -9.76
N THR A 172 9.40 -1.30 -9.35
CA THR A 172 9.50 -0.63 -8.05
C THR A 172 9.59 0.87 -8.29
N TRP A 173 8.76 1.64 -7.56
CA TRP A 173 8.63 3.08 -7.75
C TRP A 173 8.90 3.82 -6.45
N LEU A 174 9.92 4.66 -6.45
CA LEU A 174 10.16 5.63 -5.38
C LEU A 174 9.39 6.91 -5.70
N PHE A 175 8.73 7.48 -4.69
CA PHE A 175 8.02 8.74 -4.88
C PHE A 175 8.14 9.64 -3.65
N TRP A 176 8.17 10.94 -3.90
CA TRP A 176 8.21 11.94 -2.85
C TRP A 176 6.89 12.02 -2.11
N ASN A 177 6.93 11.86 -0.79
CA ASN A 177 5.81 12.10 0.11
C ASN A 177 6.19 13.16 1.15
N MET A 178 5.20 13.82 1.74
CA MET A 178 5.41 14.90 2.71
C MET A 178 6.31 16.02 2.19
N VAL A 179 6.11 16.42 0.93
CA VAL A 179 6.91 17.46 0.29
C VAL A 179 6.62 18.81 0.92
N ASP A 180 7.63 19.42 1.54
CA ASP A 180 7.56 20.80 2.00
C ASP A 180 8.02 21.75 0.86
N ARG A 181 7.10 22.55 0.34
CA ARG A 181 7.39 23.54 -0.72
C ARG A 181 8.35 24.63 -0.27
N ARG A 182 8.56 24.83 1.04
CA ARG A 182 9.50 25.77 1.65
C ARG A 182 10.85 25.13 1.95
N GLY A 183 10.96 23.79 1.82
CA GLY A 183 12.17 23.04 2.09
C GLY A 183 13.25 23.24 1.02
N ARG A 184 14.46 22.77 1.33
CA ARG A 184 15.62 22.83 0.43
C ARG A 184 15.38 21.96 -0.81
N LYS A 185 15.41 22.59 -1.97
CA LYS A 185 15.20 21.90 -3.27
C LYS A 185 16.35 20.93 -3.61
N ASP A 186 17.54 21.23 -3.16
CA ASP A 186 18.78 20.47 -3.43
C ASP A 186 18.64 18.98 -3.13
N LEU A 187 17.89 18.61 -2.06
CA LEU A 187 17.66 17.20 -1.71
C LEU A 187 16.74 16.50 -2.69
N TYR A 188 15.73 17.20 -3.22
CA TYR A 188 14.82 16.66 -4.23
C TYR A 188 15.54 16.46 -5.57
N ASP A 189 16.38 17.41 -5.97
CA ASP A 189 17.14 17.37 -7.22
C ASP A 189 18.20 16.27 -7.18
N ALA A 190 18.92 16.12 -6.06
CA ALA A 190 19.91 15.04 -5.89
C ALA A 190 19.28 13.65 -6.03
N CYS A 191 18.07 13.43 -5.52
CA CYS A 191 17.41 12.13 -5.63
C CYS A 191 16.96 11.80 -7.07
N LEU A 192 16.56 12.79 -7.85
CA LEU A 192 16.18 12.60 -9.25
C LEU A 192 17.36 12.05 -10.08
N LEU A 193 18.59 12.41 -9.74
CA LEU A 193 19.80 11.89 -10.40
C LEU A 193 20.04 10.39 -10.12
N TYR A 194 19.58 9.89 -8.95
CA TYR A 194 19.73 8.48 -8.57
C TYR A 194 18.57 7.59 -9.04
N THR A 195 17.42 8.17 -9.37
CA THR A 195 16.20 7.45 -9.76
C THR A 195 15.90 7.50 -11.25
N SER A 196 16.64 8.29 -12.00
CA SER A 196 16.55 8.29 -13.48
C SER A 196 17.15 7.00 -14.02
N PRO A 197 16.46 6.24 -14.88
CA PRO A 197 17.11 5.14 -15.60
C PRO A 197 18.30 5.71 -16.37
N SER A 198 19.45 5.07 -16.26
CA SER A 198 20.60 5.39 -17.12
C SER A 198 20.18 5.32 -18.58
N PRO A 199 20.61 6.28 -19.42
CA PRO A 199 20.27 6.31 -20.83
C PRO A 199 20.81 5.07 -21.57
#